data_d740edc2ffe92969b998ea7077f69393
#
_entry.id   d740edc2ffe92969b998ea7077f69393
#
_cell.length_a   1.000
_cell.length_b   1.000
_cell.length_c   1.000
_cell.angle_alpha   90.00
_cell.angle_beta   90.00
_cell.angle_gamma   90.00
#
_symmetry.space_group_name_H-M   'P 1'
#
loop_
_entity.id
_entity.type
_entity.pdbx_description
1 polymer ?
#
loop_
_entity_poly.entity_id
_entity_poly.type
_entity_poly.pdbx_seq_one_letter_code
_entity_poly.pdbx_strand_id
1 'polypeptide(L)'
;MYREKVGIIGGFGAYATLNFYKRLLEEFASESERNYPHIIMDNNFTMPSRTRALLYGEAYDEVVDGISDSIQLMMQNDVSKIILVCGTAHYFLNDVYKKIPEAKEKIVDIINIMGEELKLKDEGEVLVIAAEGALQKKLYQTRLKKYGIKCVNPDEEDFIDIRYFIECVKRNELNEDLVHQFGNFLDKFGKRNVVLGCTEFPVLVEYIDKCENTES
;
A
#
# COMPACT_ATOMS: atom_id res chain seq x y z
N MET A 1 26.36 -10.66 3.97
CA MET A 1 25.84 -10.71 2.59
C MET A 1 24.42 -11.26 2.66
N TYR A 2 23.43 -10.46 2.30
CA TYR A 2 22.01 -10.85 2.25
C TYR A 2 21.84 -11.85 1.09
N ARG A 3 21.39 -13.07 1.39
CA ARG A 3 21.29 -14.14 0.37
C ARG A 3 19.86 -14.46 -0.03
N GLU A 4 18.87 -13.82 0.63
CA GLU A 4 17.48 -14.07 0.33
C GLU A 4 17.03 -13.30 -0.90
N LYS A 5 16.18 -13.92 -1.70
CA LYS A 5 15.50 -13.26 -2.80
C LYS A 5 14.17 -12.69 -2.29
N VAL A 6 13.89 -11.44 -2.60
CA VAL A 6 12.65 -10.76 -2.25
C VAL A 6 11.86 -10.48 -3.51
N GLY A 7 10.60 -10.91 -3.53
CA GLY A 7 9.66 -10.62 -4.60
C GLY A 7 8.85 -9.35 -4.28
N ILE A 8 8.77 -8.45 -5.25
CA ILE A 8 7.92 -7.26 -5.16
C ILE A 8 6.86 -7.36 -6.26
N ILE A 9 5.59 -7.39 -5.87
CA ILE A 9 4.46 -7.32 -6.78
C ILE A 9 3.93 -5.90 -6.76
N GLY A 10 4.14 -5.19 -7.86
CA GLY A 10 3.70 -3.84 -8.13
C GLY A 10 2.63 -3.79 -9.22
N GLY A 11 2.57 -2.67 -9.97
CA GLY A 11 1.59 -2.48 -11.03
C GLY A 11 0.20 -2.06 -10.55
N PHE A 12 0.04 -1.86 -9.25
CA PHE A 12 -1.20 -1.35 -8.64
C PHE A 12 -1.28 0.19 -8.66
N GLY A 13 -0.13 0.83 -8.76
CA GLY A 13 0.15 2.24 -8.97
C GLY A 13 1.63 2.37 -9.34
N ALA A 14 1.96 2.96 -10.50
CA ALA A 14 3.32 3.01 -11.00
C ALA A 14 4.25 3.79 -10.06
N TYR A 15 3.86 5.00 -9.71
CA TYR A 15 4.65 5.88 -8.83
C TYR A 15 4.69 5.39 -7.39
N ALA A 16 3.61 4.76 -6.91
CA ALA A 16 3.60 4.11 -5.60
C ALA A 16 4.61 2.95 -5.53
N THR A 17 4.70 2.13 -6.58
CA THR A 17 5.68 1.04 -6.66
C THR A 17 7.11 1.59 -6.75
N LEU A 18 7.33 2.64 -7.55
CA LEU A 18 8.62 3.29 -7.67
C LEU A 18 9.07 3.89 -6.33
N ASN A 19 8.18 4.59 -5.64
CA ASN A 19 8.46 5.17 -4.32
C ASN A 19 8.77 4.08 -3.29
N PHE A 20 8.00 3.02 -3.25
CA PHE A 20 8.27 1.88 -2.37
C PHE A 20 9.67 1.29 -2.64
N TYR A 21 10.02 1.07 -3.90
CA TYR A 21 11.32 0.52 -4.26
C TYR A 21 12.47 1.44 -3.88
N LYS A 22 12.32 2.75 -4.12
CA LYS A 22 13.30 3.76 -3.71
C LYS A 22 13.54 3.72 -2.19
N ARG A 23 12.46 3.76 -1.39
CA ARG A 23 12.56 3.70 0.07
C ARG A 23 13.16 2.39 0.56
N LEU A 24 12.83 1.27 -0.09
CA LEU A 24 13.45 -0.01 0.23
C LEU A 24 14.98 0.04 0.02
N LEU A 25 15.45 0.64 -1.07
CA LEU A 25 16.89 0.81 -1.30
C LEU A 25 17.55 1.73 -0.26
N GLU A 26 16.87 2.78 0.16
CA GLU A 26 17.34 3.70 1.20
C GLU A 26 17.50 2.99 2.56
N GLU A 27 16.57 2.11 2.94
CA GLU A 27 16.66 1.29 4.16
C GLU A 27 17.84 0.28 4.13
N PHE A 28 18.20 -0.21 2.94
CA PHE A 28 19.36 -1.08 2.76
C PHE A 28 20.63 -0.33 2.42
N ALA A 29 20.61 1.01 2.40
CA ALA A 29 21.78 1.82 2.03
C ALA A 29 22.98 1.47 2.91
N SER A 30 24.07 1.09 2.28
CA SER A 30 25.31 0.68 2.93
C SER A 30 26.50 1.06 2.05
N GLU A 31 27.72 0.88 2.58
CA GLU A 31 28.95 1.14 1.84
C GLU A 31 29.11 0.27 0.58
N SER A 32 28.32 -0.79 0.42
CA SER A 32 28.39 -1.72 -0.70
C SER A 32 27.02 -2.19 -1.18
N GLU A 33 26.76 -2.03 -2.47
CA GLU A 33 25.57 -2.59 -3.13
C GLU A 33 25.45 -4.12 -3.00
N ARG A 34 26.53 -4.81 -2.69
CA ARG A 34 26.55 -6.27 -2.45
C ARG A 34 25.80 -6.68 -1.20
N ASN A 35 25.44 -5.72 -0.35
CA ASN A 35 24.64 -5.94 0.85
C ASN A 35 23.12 -5.80 0.60
N TYR A 36 22.73 -5.34 -0.58
CA TYR A 36 21.31 -5.28 -0.95
C TYR A 36 20.73 -6.67 -1.18
N PRO A 37 19.44 -6.88 -0.93
CA PRO A 37 18.78 -8.14 -1.26
C PRO A 37 18.73 -8.35 -2.78
N HIS A 38 18.67 -9.60 -3.21
CA HIS A 38 18.33 -9.91 -4.59
C HIS A 38 16.82 -9.69 -4.76
N ILE A 39 16.44 -8.68 -5.55
CA ILE A 39 15.04 -8.28 -5.75
C ILE A 39 14.57 -8.75 -7.12
N ILE A 40 13.38 -9.39 -7.14
CA ILE A 40 12.61 -9.69 -8.34
C ILE A 40 11.35 -8.86 -8.28
N MET A 41 11.08 -8.05 -9.31
CA MET A 41 9.92 -7.19 -9.37
C MET A 41 9.03 -7.58 -10.54
N ASP A 42 7.74 -7.78 -10.26
CA ASP A 42 6.69 -7.91 -11.26
C ASP A 42 5.76 -6.68 -11.20
N ASN A 43 5.73 -5.91 -12.27
CA ASN A 43 4.87 -4.72 -12.42
C ASN A 43 3.76 -5.00 -13.44
N ASN A 44 2.71 -5.68 -13.03
CA ASN A 44 1.57 -6.00 -13.88
C ASN A 44 0.58 -4.83 -13.93
N PHE A 45 0.77 -3.90 -14.88
CA PHE A 45 -0.13 -2.76 -15.10
C PHE A 45 -1.45 -3.12 -15.80
N THR A 46 -1.62 -4.37 -16.26
CA THR A 46 -2.86 -4.82 -16.89
C THR A 46 -3.89 -5.31 -15.88
N MET A 47 -3.52 -5.42 -14.61
CA MET A 47 -4.40 -5.90 -13.55
C MET A 47 -5.61 -4.97 -13.36
N PRO A 48 -6.85 -5.50 -13.31
CA PRO A 48 -8.06 -4.70 -13.16
C PRO A 48 -8.09 -3.88 -11.86
N SER A 49 -8.99 -2.89 -11.80
CA SER A 49 -9.16 -2.04 -10.62
C SER A 49 -9.66 -2.83 -9.41
N ARG A 50 -8.83 -2.91 -8.35
CA ARG A 50 -9.20 -3.54 -7.07
C ARG A 50 -10.40 -2.85 -6.42
N THR A 51 -10.47 -1.51 -6.51
CA THR A 51 -11.62 -0.75 -5.98
C THR A 51 -12.91 -1.10 -6.70
N ARG A 52 -12.93 -1.15 -8.06
CA ARG A 52 -14.13 -1.53 -8.81
C ARG A 52 -14.52 -2.99 -8.55
N ALA A 53 -13.56 -3.88 -8.45
CA ALA A 53 -13.79 -5.28 -8.08
C ALA A 53 -14.48 -5.39 -6.71
N LEU A 54 -14.06 -4.61 -5.71
CA LEU A 54 -14.65 -4.62 -4.38
C LEU A 54 -16.03 -3.96 -4.32
N LEU A 55 -16.23 -2.84 -5.03
CA LEU A 55 -17.47 -2.07 -4.96
C LEU A 55 -18.57 -2.67 -5.85
N TYR A 56 -18.22 -3.14 -7.03
CA TYR A 56 -19.18 -3.51 -8.08
C TYR A 56 -19.06 -4.95 -8.54
N GLY A 57 -18.09 -5.72 -8.03
CA GLY A 57 -17.81 -7.09 -8.49
C GLY A 57 -17.15 -7.16 -9.87
N GLU A 58 -16.75 -6.01 -10.45
CA GLU A 58 -16.18 -5.96 -11.79
C GLU A 58 -14.80 -6.61 -11.83
N ALA A 59 -14.64 -7.61 -12.70
CA ALA A 59 -13.38 -8.33 -12.90
C ALA A 59 -12.75 -8.85 -11.57
N TYR A 60 -13.60 -9.29 -10.62
CA TYR A 60 -13.12 -9.75 -9.30
C TYR A 60 -12.19 -10.95 -9.44
N ASP A 61 -12.60 -11.93 -10.24
CA ASP A 61 -11.82 -13.15 -10.43
C ASP A 61 -10.53 -12.86 -11.19
N GLU A 62 -10.54 -11.94 -12.16
CA GLU A 62 -9.33 -11.50 -12.88
C GLU A 62 -8.33 -10.80 -11.96
N VAL A 63 -8.79 -10.07 -10.93
CA VAL A 63 -7.90 -9.51 -9.91
C VAL A 63 -7.27 -10.63 -9.08
N VAL A 64 -8.07 -11.62 -8.65
CA VAL A 64 -7.54 -12.78 -7.89
C VAL A 64 -6.55 -13.56 -8.74
N ASP A 65 -6.87 -13.80 -10.01
CA ASP A 65 -6.00 -14.53 -10.95
C ASP A 65 -4.70 -13.77 -11.21
N GLY A 66 -4.77 -12.48 -11.51
CA GLY A 66 -3.57 -11.66 -11.74
C GLY A 66 -2.64 -11.60 -10.53
N ILE A 67 -3.17 -11.50 -9.29
CA ILE A 67 -2.36 -11.58 -8.08
C ILE A 67 -1.75 -12.99 -7.95
N SER A 68 -2.53 -14.03 -8.24
CA SER A 68 -2.08 -15.42 -8.15
C SER A 68 -0.95 -15.71 -9.15
N ASP A 69 -1.08 -15.25 -10.39
CA ASP A 69 -0.07 -15.41 -11.43
C ASP A 69 1.26 -14.72 -11.05
N SER A 70 1.18 -13.49 -10.54
CA SER A 70 2.35 -12.77 -10.04
C SER A 70 3.02 -13.51 -8.87
N ILE A 71 2.23 -14.07 -7.95
CA ILE A 71 2.77 -14.86 -6.83
C ILE A 71 3.43 -16.16 -7.34
N GLN A 72 2.82 -16.86 -8.29
CA GLN A 72 3.42 -18.06 -8.90
C GLN A 72 4.75 -17.75 -9.58
N LEU A 73 4.82 -16.62 -10.30
CA LEU A 73 6.06 -16.13 -10.91
C LEU A 73 7.16 -15.95 -9.84
N MET A 74 6.82 -15.33 -8.69
CA MET A 74 7.76 -15.15 -7.59
C MET A 74 8.21 -16.50 -7.02
N MET A 75 7.27 -17.43 -6.80
CA MET A 75 7.57 -18.75 -6.24
C MET A 75 8.44 -19.59 -7.17
N GLN A 76 8.23 -19.52 -8.48
CA GLN A 76 9.07 -20.19 -9.50
C GLN A 76 10.52 -19.66 -9.51
N ASN A 77 10.74 -18.47 -9.00
CA ASN A 77 12.06 -17.85 -8.85
C ASN A 77 12.67 -18.00 -7.46
N ASP A 78 12.12 -18.88 -6.61
CA ASP A 78 12.61 -19.18 -5.26
C ASP A 78 12.72 -17.96 -4.35
N VAL A 79 11.77 -17.02 -4.42
CA VAL A 79 11.75 -15.90 -3.47
C VAL A 79 11.37 -16.38 -2.06
N SER A 80 12.01 -15.81 -1.06
CA SER A 80 11.74 -16.12 0.35
C SER A 80 10.56 -15.33 0.91
N LYS A 81 10.41 -14.10 0.47
CA LYS A 81 9.34 -13.17 0.89
C LYS A 81 8.76 -12.45 -0.33
N ILE A 82 7.44 -12.23 -0.29
CA ILE A 82 6.68 -11.54 -1.35
C ILE A 82 5.97 -10.36 -0.73
N ILE A 83 6.17 -9.18 -1.32
CA ILE A 83 5.55 -7.92 -0.89
C ILE A 83 4.60 -7.45 -1.98
N LEU A 84 3.31 -7.25 -1.64
CA LEU A 84 2.35 -6.60 -2.52
C LEU A 84 2.32 -5.11 -2.20
N VAL A 85 2.69 -4.27 -3.16
CA VAL A 85 2.72 -2.81 -2.99
C VAL A 85 1.31 -2.22 -3.21
N CYS A 86 0.34 -2.73 -2.45
CA CYS A 86 -1.05 -2.27 -2.48
C CYS A 86 -1.81 -2.73 -1.24
N GLY A 87 -2.27 -1.80 -0.42
CA GLY A 87 -3.10 -2.13 0.75
C GLY A 87 -4.40 -2.84 0.37
N THR A 88 -5.12 -2.34 -0.66
CA THR A 88 -6.39 -2.93 -1.13
C THR A 88 -6.23 -4.35 -1.65
N ALA A 89 -5.08 -4.71 -2.25
CA ALA A 89 -4.81 -6.06 -2.76
C ALA A 89 -4.87 -7.12 -1.64
N HIS A 90 -4.58 -6.75 -0.40
CA HIS A 90 -4.64 -7.65 0.75
C HIS A 90 -6.05 -8.16 1.07
N TYR A 91 -7.09 -7.52 0.54
CA TYR A 91 -8.46 -8.03 0.66
C TYR A 91 -8.64 -9.36 -0.07
N PHE A 92 -7.99 -9.52 -1.22
CA PHE A 92 -8.13 -10.69 -2.09
C PHE A 92 -7.27 -11.89 -1.63
N LEU A 93 -6.37 -11.71 -0.66
CA LEU A 93 -5.43 -12.76 -0.26
C LEU A 93 -6.10 -14.05 0.22
N ASN A 94 -7.27 -13.98 0.84
CA ASN A 94 -7.97 -15.20 1.25
C ASN A 94 -8.38 -16.06 0.05
N ASP A 95 -8.78 -15.46 -1.07
CA ASP A 95 -9.13 -16.19 -2.28
C ASP A 95 -7.88 -16.67 -3.04
N VAL A 96 -6.81 -15.88 -3.00
CA VAL A 96 -5.48 -16.30 -3.50
C VAL A 96 -4.98 -17.52 -2.73
N TYR A 97 -5.09 -17.53 -1.39
CA TYR A 97 -4.65 -18.68 -0.57
C TYR A 97 -5.47 -19.96 -0.79
N LYS A 98 -6.71 -19.86 -1.29
CA LYS A 98 -7.46 -21.05 -1.75
C LYS A 98 -6.85 -21.67 -2.99
N LYS A 99 -6.23 -20.84 -3.87
CA LYS A 99 -5.55 -21.29 -5.10
C LYS A 99 -4.11 -21.72 -4.84
N ILE A 100 -3.40 -20.98 -3.97
CA ILE A 100 -1.97 -21.16 -3.67
C ILE A 100 -1.79 -21.12 -2.15
N PRO A 101 -2.12 -22.19 -1.41
CA PRO A 101 -2.05 -22.19 0.06
C PRO A 101 -0.66 -21.85 0.61
N GLU A 102 0.39 -22.32 -0.03
CA GLU A 102 1.79 -22.11 0.36
C GLU A 102 2.26 -20.65 0.24
N ALA A 103 1.56 -19.82 -0.52
CA ALA A 103 1.85 -18.38 -0.61
C ALA A 103 1.70 -17.67 0.74
N LYS A 104 0.86 -18.21 1.64
CA LYS A 104 0.59 -17.60 2.95
C LYS A 104 1.84 -17.44 3.81
N GLU A 105 2.81 -18.34 3.70
CA GLU A 105 4.06 -18.30 4.46
C GLU A 105 5.09 -17.31 3.88
N LYS A 106 4.92 -16.97 2.60
CA LYS A 106 5.83 -16.10 1.87
C LYS A 106 5.36 -14.66 1.81
N ILE A 107 4.05 -14.42 1.81
CA ILE A 107 3.50 -13.06 1.70
C ILE A 107 3.73 -12.28 2.99
N VAL A 108 4.35 -11.12 2.82
CA VAL A 108 4.50 -10.11 3.87
C VAL A 108 3.20 -9.33 3.95
N ASP A 109 2.44 -9.56 5.00
CA ASP A 109 1.15 -8.88 5.22
C ASP A 109 1.40 -7.50 5.83
N ILE A 110 1.38 -6.48 4.97
CA ILE A 110 1.69 -5.08 5.37
C ILE A 110 0.69 -4.52 6.39
N ILE A 111 -0.57 -4.98 6.39
CA ILE A 111 -1.58 -4.51 7.36
C ILE A 111 -1.31 -5.13 8.73
N ASN A 112 -0.82 -6.36 8.78
CA ASN A 112 -0.44 -6.98 10.04
C ASN A 112 0.79 -6.30 10.64
N ILE A 113 1.83 -6.04 9.82
CA ILE A 113 3.03 -5.30 10.27
C ILE A 113 2.63 -3.92 10.81
N MET A 114 1.79 -3.19 10.08
CA MET A 114 1.25 -1.91 10.54
C MET A 114 0.56 -2.04 11.90
N GLY A 115 -0.26 -3.07 12.10
CA GLY A 115 -0.94 -3.32 13.38
C GLY A 115 0.01 -3.62 14.53
N GLU A 116 1.09 -4.34 14.28
CA GLU A 116 2.16 -4.60 15.25
C GLU A 116 2.88 -3.31 15.62
N GLU A 117 3.27 -2.49 14.66
CA GLU A 117 3.93 -1.20 14.87
C GLU A 117 3.06 -0.21 15.65
N LEU A 118 1.78 -0.08 15.29
CA LEU A 118 0.85 0.79 16.00
C LEU A 118 0.67 0.35 17.45
N LYS A 119 0.58 -0.96 17.68
CA LYS A 119 0.49 -1.52 19.04
C LYS A 119 1.76 -1.26 19.85
N LEU A 120 2.95 -1.35 19.24
CA LEU A 120 4.22 -1.04 19.90
C LEU A 120 4.33 0.43 20.29
N LYS A 121 3.69 1.32 19.53
CA LYS A 121 3.62 2.76 19.80
C LYS A 121 2.49 3.14 20.75
N ASP A 122 1.74 2.16 21.28
CA ASP A 122 0.56 2.35 22.14
C ASP A 122 -0.55 3.22 21.51
N GLU A 123 -0.70 3.10 20.19
CA GLU A 123 -1.71 3.82 19.42
C GLU A 123 -3.06 3.10 19.50
N GLY A 124 -3.98 3.64 20.30
CA GLY A 124 -5.31 3.03 20.48
C GLY A 124 -6.35 3.43 19.43
N GLU A 125 -6.19 4.57 18.77
CA GLU A 125 -7.08 5.09 17.75
C GLU A 125 -6.29 5.77 16.62
N VAL A 126 -6.64 5.46 15.35
CA VAL A 126 -6.02 6.05 14.17
C VAL A 126 -7.07 6.44 13.14
N LEU A 127 -6.82 7.52 12.39
CA LEU A 127 -7.55 7.83 11.17
C LEU A 127 -6.98 6.99 10.02
N VAL A 128 -7.83 6.30 9.27
CA VAL A 128 -7.38 5.51 8.11
C VAL A 128 -7.84 6.20 6.83
N ILE A 129 -6.89 6.67 6.02
CA ILE A 129 -7.14 7.20 4.68
C ILE A 129 -6.67 6.17 3.65
N ALA A 130 -7.62 5.59 2.92
CA ALA A 130 -7.35 4.50 1.99
C ALA A 130 -8.28 4.58 0.78
N ALA A 131 -8.04 3.77 -0.25
CA ALA A 131 -8.93 3.68 -1.39
C ALA A 131 -10.35 3.26 -0.95
N GLU A 132 -11.35 3.86 -1.58
CA GLU A 132 -12.78 3.70 -1.26
C GLU A 132 -13.19 2.22 -1.08
N GLY A 133 -12.76 1.33 -1.98
CA GLY A 133 -13.08 -0.09 -1.87
C GLY A 133 -12.56 -0.72 -0.56
N ALA A 134 -11.36 -0.33 -0.10
CA ALA A 134 -10.82 -0.80 1.16
C ALA A 134 -11.57 -0.24 2.38
N LEU A 135 -12.00 1.03 2.32
CA LEU A 135 -12.77 1.69 3.37
C LEU A 135 -14.17 1.09 3.49
N GLN A 136 -14.91 0.97 2.39
CA GLN A 136 -16.27 0.42 2.39
C GLN A 136 -16.30 -1.07 2.80
N LYS A 137 -15.29 -1.86 2.39
CA LYS A 137 -15.14 -3.25 2.84
C LYS A 137 -14.56 -3.38 4.24
N LYS A 138 -14.30 -2.28 4.94
CA LYS A 138 -13.77 -2.24 6.31
C LYS A 138 -12.49 -3.06 6.49
N LEU A 139 -11.63 -3.07 5.45
CA LEU A 139 -10.41 -3.89 5.42
C LEU A 139 -9.51 -3.61 6.63
N TYR A 140 -9.18 -2.34 6.86
CA TYR A 140 -8.30 -1.92 7.95
C TYR A 140 -8.96 -2.12 9.32
N GLN A 141 -10.23 -1.74 9.48
CA GLN A 141 -10.96 -1.91 10.74
C GLN A 141 -10.99 -3.37 11.17
N THR A 142 -11.28 -4.27 10.23
CA THR A 142 -11.35 -5.71 10.51
C THR A 142 -9.98 -6.27 10.90
N ARG A 143 -8.93 -5.83 10.20
CA ARG A 143 -7.58 -6.35 10.39
C ARG A 143 -6.88 -5.75 11.62
N LEU A 144 -7.06 -4.46 11.91
CA LEU A 144 -6.42 -3.79 13.03
C LEU A 144 -7.12 -4.02 14.38
N LYS A 145 -8.39 -4.43 14.37
CA LYS A 145 -9.14 -4.77 15.57
C LYS A 145 -8.45 -5.81 16.47
N LYS A 146 -7.77 -6.80 15.88
CA LYS A 146 -7.05 -7.84 16.64
C LYS A 146 -5.84 -7.31 17.44
N TYR A 147 -5.37 -6.10 17.09
CA TYR A 147 -4.30 -5.40 17.82
C TYR A 147 -4.84 -4.41 18.85
N GLY A 148 -6.17 -4.33 19.03
CA GLY A 148 -6.83 -3.38 19.92
C GLY A 148 -6.97 -1.97 19.36
N ILE A 149 -6.70 -1.77 18.06
CA ILE A 149 -6.67 -0.46 17.41
C ILE A 149 -8.05 -0.15 16.84
N LYS A 150 -8.58 1.03 17.21
CA LYS A 150 -9.82 1.57 16.66
C LYS A 150 -9.50 2.41 15.43
N CYS A 151 -10.13 2.09 14.31
CA CYS A 151 -10.01 2.87 13.07
C CYS A 151 -11.17 3.86 12.97
N VAL A 152 -10.84 5.14 12.83
CA VAL A 152 -11.75 6.19 12.36
C VAL A 152 -11.60 6.29 10.86
N ASN A 153 -12.70 6.37 10.15
CA ASN A 153 -12.70 6.53 8.70
C ASN A 153 -13.22 7.91 8.32
N PRO A 154 -12.81 8.44 7.16
CA PRO A 154 -13.52 9.52 6.49
C PRO A 154 -14.98 9.13 6.18
N ASP A 155 -15.85 10.12 6.10
CA ASP A 155 -17.24 9.94 5.67
C ASP A 155 -17.32 9.70 4.15
N GLU A 156 -18.47 9.24 3.66
CA GLU A 156 -18.65 8.95 2.22
C GLU A 156 -18.44 10.18 1.34
N GLU A 157 -18.76 11.36 1.85
CA GLU A 157 -18.55 12.64 1.15
C GLU A 157 -17.04 12.90 0.88
N ASP A 158 -16.16 12.44 1.78
CA ASP A 158 -14.72 12.59 1.66
C ASP A 158 -14.09 11.64 0.61
N PHE A 159 -14.82 10.61 0.17
CA PHE A 159 -14.29 9.64 -0.80
C PHE A 159 -13.99 10.28 -2.15
N ILE A 160 -14.63 11.38 -2.50
CA ILE A 160 -14.38 12.14 -3.74
C ILE A 160 -12.97 12.73 -3.67
N ASP A 161 -12.63 13.40 -2.57
CA ASP A 161 -11.32 14.02 -2.35
C ASP A 161 -10.22 12.95 -2.30
N ILE A 162 -10.45 11.86 -1.56
CA ILE A 162 -9.52 10.72 -1.47
C ILE A 162 -9.21 10.15 -2.86
N ARG A 163 -10.24 9.93 -3.66
CA ARG A 163 -10.10 9.42 -5.04
C ARG A 163 -9.32 10.41 -5.89
N TYR A 164 -9.63 11.70 -5.80
CA TYR A 164 -8.93 12.75 -6.52
C TYR A 164 -7.43 12.73 -6.23
N PHE A 165 -7.01 12.72 -4.96
CA PHE A 165 -5.60 12.66 -4.58
C PHE A 165 -4.90 11.40 -5.13
N ILE A 166 -5.52 10.23 -4.99
CA ILE A 166 -4.99 8.97 -5.52
C ILE A 166 -4.79 9.05 -7.04
N GLU A 167 -5.77 9.57 -7.79
CA GLU A 167 -5.69 9.66 -9.25
C GLU A 167 -4.66 10.70 -9.71
N CYS A 168 -4.49 11.82 -9.00
CA CYS A 168 -3.43 12.79 -9.28
C CYS A 168 -2.03 12.15 -9.14
N VAL A 169 -1.80 11.39 -8.07
CA VAL A 169 -0.53 10.68 -7.90
C VAL A 169 -0.31 9.66 -9.02
N LYS A 170 -1.33 8.87 -9.38
CA LYS A 170 -1.22 7.88 -10.46
C LYS A 170 -0.88 8.51 -11.81
N ARG A 171 -1.38 9.72 -12.08
CA ARG A 171 -1.09 10.48 -13.31
C ARG A 171 0.16 11.33 -13.24
N ASN A 172 0.88 11.31 -12.09
CA ASN A 172 2.03 12.15 -11.82
C ASN A 172 1.71 13.66 -11.91
N GLU A 173 0.52 14.04 -11.48
CA GLU A 173 0.05 15.43 -11.45
C GLU A 173 0.32 16.05 -10.07
N LEU A 174 1.58 15.96 -9.61
CA LEU A 174 2.01 16.50 -8.31
C LEU A 174 2.38 17.98 -8.48
N ASN A 175 1.83 18.82 -7.61
CA ASN A 175 2.11 20.26 -7.53
C ASN A 175 1.80 20.78 -6.12
N GLU A 176 2.20 22.03 -5.84
CA GLU A 176 2.01 22.67 -4.54
C GLU A 176 0.53 22.80 -4.16
N ASP A 177 -0.35 23.12 -5.14
CA ASP A 177 -1.79 23.25 -4.90
C ASP A 177 -2.39 21.93 -4.41
N LEU A 178 -2.01 20.81 -5.01
CA LEU A 178 -2.43 19.47 -4.58
C LEU A 178 -1.99 19.16 -3.15
N VAL A 179 -0.77 19.56 -2.80
CA VAL A 179 -0.21 19.42 -1.46
C VAL A 179 -1.03 20.20 -0.45
N HIS A 180 -1.32 21.48 -0.73
CA HIS A 180 -2.16 22.32 0.14
C HIS A 180 -3.57 21.75 0.29
N GLN A 181 -4.17 21.27 -0.79
CA GLN A 181 -5.49 20.64 -0.74
C GLN A 181 -5.48 19.40 0.13
N PHE A 182 -4.45 18.56 0.03
CA PHE A 182 -4.30 17.36 0.87
C PHE A 182 -4.08 17.71 2.34
N GLY A 183 -3.26 18.72 2.65
CA GLY A 183 -3.09 19.24 4.00
C GLY A 183 -4.41 19.70 4.60
N ASN A 184 -5.14 20.56 3.89
CA ASN A 184 -6.47 21.04 4.31
C ASN A 184 -7.48 19.91 4.49
N PHE A 185 -7.39 18.86 3.67
CA PHE A 185 -8.21 17.67 3.81
C PHE A 185 -7.91 16.94 5.12
N LEU A 186 -6.64 16.77 5.46
CA LEU A 186 -6.23 16.12 6.73
C LEU A 186 -6.65 16.94 7.95
N ASP A 187 -6.59 18.26 7.87
CA ASP A 187 -6.96 19.18 8.97
C ASP A 187 -8.43 19.05 9.38
N LYS A 188 -9.33 18.63 8.48
CA LYS A 188 -10.75 18.36 8.81
C LYS A 188 -10.90 17.33 9.95
N PHE A 189 -9.94 16.41 10.10
CA PHE A 189 -10.00 15.33 11.07
C PHE A 189 -9.30 15.68 12.40
N GLY A 190 -8.74 16.87 12.52
CA GLY A 190 -7.98 17.32 13.69
C GLY A 190 -6.63 16.59 13.85
N LYS A 191 -5.98 16.84 14.98
CA LYS A 191 -4.67 16.23 15.28
C LYS A 191 -4.84 14.75 15.66
N ARG A 192 -4.77 13.86 14.68
CA ARG A 192 -4.86 12.41 14.85
C ARG A 192 -3.67 11.72 14.20
N ASN A 193 -3.33 10.55 14.71
CA ASN A 193 -2.41 9.69 14.00
C ASN A 193 -3.09 9.13 12.76
N VAL A 194 -2.45 9.27 11.61
CA VAL A 194 -3.01 8.92 10.30
C VAL A 194 -2.31 7.69 9.75
N VAL A 195 -3.11 6.69 9.38
CA VAL A 195 -2.66 5.56 8.57
C VAL A 195 -2.91 5.87 7.10
N LEU A 196 -1.84 5.99 6.34
CA LEU A 196 -1.87 6.14 4.89
C LEU A 196 -2.07 4.77 4.24
N GLY A 197 -3.32 4.32 4.19
CA GLY A 197 -3.71 2.98 3.74
C GLY A 197 -3.71 2.77 2.22
N CYS A 198 -3.42 3.82 1.44
CA CYS A 198 -3.15 3.72 0.02
C CYS A 198 -1.71 4.09 -0.27
N THR A 199 -1.02 3.32 -1.09
CA THR A 199 0.41 3.47 -1.38
C THR A 199 0.74 4.71 -2.21
N GLU A 200 -0.25 5.39 -2.74
CA GLU A 200 -0.13 6.70 -3.39
C GLU A 200 0.13 7.83 -2.39
N PHE A 201 -0.46 7.80 -1.19
CA PHE A 201 -0.30 8.89 -0.22
C PHE A 201 1.14 9.11 0.27
N PRO A 202 1.98 8.08 0.52
CA PRO A 202 3.38 8.30 0.80
C PRO A 202 4.15 9.04 -0.29
N VAL A 203 3.74 8.89 -1.57
CA VAL A 203 4.34 9.66 -2.70
C VAL A 203 4.02 11.14 -2.55
N LEU A 204 2.77 11.47 -2.17
CA LEU A 204 2.33 12.84 -1.96
C LEU A 204 3.03 13.48 -0.75
N VAL A 205 3.13 12.75 0.36
CA VAL A 205 3.85 13.23 1.56
C VAL A 205 5.32 13.48 1.26
N GLU A 206 6.01 12.59 0.54
CA GLU A 206 7.40 12.81 0.16
C GLU A 206 7.58 14.03 -0.76
N TYR A 207 6.59 14.36 -1.57
CA TYR A 207 6.59 15.58 -2.38
C TYR A 207 6.47 16.83 -1.52
N ILE A 208 5.64 16.80 -0.45
CA ILE A 208 5.53 17.88 0.55
C ILE A 208 6.89 18.16 1.19
N ASP A 209 7.53 17.13 1.72
CA ASP A 209 8.83 17.23 2.40
C ASP A 209 9.91 17.86 1.49
N LYS A 210 9.84 17.61 0.18
CA LYS A 210 10.76 18.22 -0.79
C LYS A 210 10.47 19.69 -1.02
N CYS A 211 9.21 20.10 -1.13
CA CYS A 211 8.85 21.50 -1.32
C CYS A 211 9.28 22.35 -0.13
N GLU A 212 9.01 21.90 1.10
CA GLU A 212 9.40 22.62 2.32
C GLU A 212 10.93 22.77 2.48
N ASN A 213 11.70 21.75 2.05
CA ASN A 213 13.17 21.78 2.13
C ASN A 213 13.85 22.59 1.00
N THR A 214 13.12 22.98 -0.04
CA THR A 214 13.66 23.82 -1.13
C THR A 214 13.48 25.31 -0.86
N GLU A 215 12.67 25.71 0.10
CA GLU A 215 12.45 27.10 0.51
C GLU A 215 13.37 27.57 1.67
N SER A 216 14.21 26.68 2.20
CA SER A 216 15.17 26.96 3.29
C SER A 216 16.62 27.01 2.76
#